data_62b16c4f21ff5a5096d5bfb50dc3d24a
#
_entry.id   62b16c4f21ff5a5096d5bfb50dc3d24a
#
_cell.length_a   1.000
_cell.length_b   1.000
_cell.length_c   1.000
_cell.angle_alpha   90.00
_cell.angle_beta   90.00
_cell.angle_gamma   90.00
#
_symmetry.space_group_name_H-M   'P 1'
#
loop_
_entity.id
_entity.type
_entity.pdbx_description
1 polymer ?
#
loop_
_entity_poly.entity_id
_entity_poly.type
_entity_poly.pdbx_seq_one_letter_code
_entity_poly.pdbx_strand_id
1 'polypeptide(L)'
;MLFVTLVFGVRLLYVQVLNNDWKNRAEQITHHKVTIHPARGLLYDRNGELLVAVNQVYDILVTPKDVKGIDTVEFCSLFKISKTEFLQKIENASTGYNVSYKASTFIESMSKEEYSRVVPYLKSFKGFDSKRRTNRGYPNGVAAHVLGYVRKISAEQYSKDQKEGEKYYNQNDYVGVTGLEKVYEKELRGERGSAFFLRDYAGNDKTNLEQNYAISGKNLYTSIDLKLQSYGERLMKNKLGSIVAIEPSSGEILSLISAPSFDPNKLSGREFSENYKELLKNDTLKPIINRPIYNANYRPGSIFKLVQALIAMQEGVITQSTGFACNKSLINCHNHEHPSNVQIAIKHSCNPYFYHVYKRLIQRGDQSSIIKDSRLGIEKWNAAVKTFGLGVKLNTDIPGVKAGRIPDANYYDNEFPSKSNPYGKHRWAFSTIYSNSIGEGEIGVSPLQMANLAAIIANRGYYYTPHLVKKIGKDGSKRPEYLKKNYAMAAAEYFEPVINAMEMVVENGTARNAQIDSIIVCGKTGTVQNETFNDHSVFIAFAPKENPQIAIAVYVEYGTWGGIWAAKIASLMIEKYLAKELSENAKNKEKQVLDAIILDKHSDFK
;
A
#
# COMPACT_ATOMS: atom_id res chain seq x y z
N MET A 1 36.03 73.44 -7.24
CA MET A 1 36.77 72.29 -7.81
C MET A 1 37.09 71.27 -6.69
N LEU A 2 37.88 71.61 -5.68
CA LEU A 2 38.32 70.64 -4.62
C LEU A 2 37.15 69.93 -3.89
N PHE A 3 36.05 70.59 -3.57
CA PHE A 3 34.89 70.01 -2.94
C PHE A 3 34.17 68.95 -3.83
N VAL A 4 34.03 69.25 -5.09
CA VAL A 4 33.44 68.30 -6.07
C VAL A 4 34.29 67.05 -6.24
N THR A 5 35.64 67.22 -6.30
CA THR A 5 36.57 66.08 -6.40
C THR A 5 36.53 65.22 -5.13
N LEU A 6 36.38 65.82 -3.98
CA LEU A 6 36.24 65.12 -2.69
C LEU A 6 34.93 64.28 -2.67
N VAL A 7 33.80 64.86 -3.07
CA VAL A 7 32.52 64.15 -3.13
C VAL A 7 32.59 62.98 -4.11
N PHE A 8 33.20 63.14 -5.28
CA PHE A 8 33.43 62.04 -6.21
C PHE A 8 34.35 60.98 -5.64
N GLY A 9 35.45 61.38 -4.95
CA GLY A 9 36.36 60.45 -4.31
C GLY A 9 35.67 59.60 -3.23
N VAL A 10 34.87 60.24 -2.33
CA VAL A 10 34.09 59.55 -1.31
C VAL A 10 33.05 58.64 -1.94
N ARG A 11 32.36 59.07 -3.03
CA ARG A 11 31.39 58.25 -3.73
C ARG A 11 32.03 57.04 -4.43
N LEU A 12 33.22 57.21 -5.04
CA LEU A 12 33.97 56.12 -5.61
C LEU A 12 34.46 55.13 -4.55
N LEU A 13 34.95 55.62 -3.42
CA LEU A 13 35.34 54.79 -2.28
C LEU A 13 34.14 53.97 -1.77
N TYR A 14 32.98 54.60 -1.60
CA TYR A 14 31.76 53.92 -1.20
C TYR A 14 31.37 52.82 -2.19
N VAL A 15 31.31 53.14 -3.48
CA VAL A 15 30.85 52.19 -4.52
C VAL A 15 31.86 51.05 -4.75
N GLN A 16 33.16 51.33 -4.67
CA GLN A 16 34.18 50.32 -4.99
C GLN A 16 34.69 49.51 -3.78
N VAL A 17 34.60 50.06 -2.57
CA VAL A 17 35.19 49.43 -1.39
C VAL A 17 34.15 49.06 -0.35
N LEU A 18 33.16 49.92 -0.09
CA LEU A 18 32.18 49.72 0.98
C LEU A 18 30.86 49.04 0.49
N ASN A 19 30.49 49.24 -0.74
CA ASN A 19 29.29 48.63 -1.30
C ASN A 19 29.63 47.35 -2.06
N ASN A 20 29.32 46.21 -1.44
CA ASN A 20 29.51 44.90 -2.05
C ASN A 20 28.39 44.47 -3.02
N ASP A 21 27.33 45.27 -3.22
CA ASP A 21 26.20 44.91 -4.05
C ASP A 21 26.61 44.68 -5.52
N TRP A 22 27.49 45.49 -6.05
CA TRP A 22 27.96 45.34 -7.41
C TRP A 22 28.88 44.12 -7.57
N LYS A 23 29.71 43.83 -6.57
CA LYS A 23 30.52 42.63 -6.54
C LYS A 23 29.63 41.37 -6.47
N ASN A 24 28.67 41.38 -5.56
CA ASN A 24 27.70 40.27 -5.44
C ASN A 24 26.90 40.06 -6.72
N ARG A 25 26.47 41.15 -7.40
CA ARG A 25 25.78 41.04 -8.71
C ARG A 25 26.70 40.53 -9.81
N ALA A 26 27.97 40.97 -9.85
CA ALA A 26 28.94 40.48 -10.82
C ALA A 26 29.23 38.99 -10.59
N GLU A 27 29.39 38.56 -9.34
CA GLU A 27 29.54 37.15 -8.98
C GLU A 27 28.31 36.32 -9.35
N GLN A 28 27.09 36.82 -9.12
CA GLN A 28 25.85 36.14 -9.51
C GLN A 28 25.69 35.99 -11.05
N ILE A 29 26.19 36.93 -11.82
CA ILE A 29 26.14 36.89 -13.30
C ILE A 29 27.23 35.98 -13.86
N THR A 30 28.42 36.00 -13.26
CA THR A 30 29.58 35.25 -13.73
C THR A 30 29.64 33.82 -13.18
N HIS A 31 29.01 33.56 -12.03
CA HIS A 31 28.99 32.23 -11.41
C HIS A 31 27.71 31.50 -11.80
N HIS A 32 27.86 30.38 -12.48
CA HIS A 32 26.74 29.49 -12.83
C HIS A 32 26.72 28.28 -11.90
N LYS A 33 25.72 28.20 -11.05
CA LYS A 33 25.49 27.03 -10.17
C LYS A 33 24.72 25.96 -10.94
N VAL A 34 25.35 24.82 -11.12
CA VAL A 34 24.71 23.61 -11.67
C VAL A 34 24.40 22.65 -10.52
N THR A 35 23.15 22.26 -10.37
CA THR A 35 22.74 21.24 -9.39
C THR A 35 23.05 19.85 -9.94
N ILE A 36 23.82 19.08 -9.15
CA ILE A 36 24.11 17.68 -9.45
C ILE A 36 23.07 16.82 -8.73
N HIS A 37 22.24 16.13 -9.50
CA HIS A 37 21.24 15.24 -8.93
C HIS A 37 21.85 13.91 -8.51
N PRO A 38 21.58 13.44 -7.29
CA PRO A 38 22.03 12.13 -6.84
C PRO A 38 21.34 10.99 -7.58
N ALA A 39 21.97 9.84 -7.62
CA ALA A 39 21.29 8.61 -8.02
C ALA A 39 20.30 8.21 -6.91
N ARG A 40 19.06 7.91 -7.31
CA ARG A 40 18.03 7.48 -6.36
C ARG A 40 18.29 6.04 -5.93
N GLY A 41 18.13 5.71 -4.63
CA GLY A 41 18.32 4.38 -4.08
C GLY A 41 17.48 3.30 -4.78
N LEU A 42 17.97 2.08 -4.81
CA LEU A 42 17.32 0.90 -5.40
C LEU A 42 16.46 0.19 -4.35
N LEU A 43 15.47 -0.57 -4.81
CA LEU A 43 14.66 -1.43 -3.93
C LEU A 43 14.92 -2.90 -4.27
N TYR A 44 15.17 -3.68 -3.23
CA TYR A 44 15.41 -5.12 -3.32
C TYR A 44 14.35 -5.89 -2.54
N ASP A 45 14.06 -7.10 -2.98
CA ASP A 45 13.24 -8.04 -2.24
C ASP A 45 14.02 -8.61 -1.03
N ARG A 46 13.39 -9.50 -0.26
CA ARG A 46 13.99 -10.13 0.93
C ARG A 46 15.21 -11.03 0.61
N ASN A 47 15.31 -11.50 -0.63
CA ASN A 47 16.34 -12.42 -1.13
C ASN A 47 17.46 -11.69 -1.89
N GLY A 48 17.34 -10.37 -2.07
CA GLY A 48 18.31 -9.55 -2.81
C GLY A 48 17.99 -9.39 -4.29
N GLU A 49 16.82 -9.86 -4.74
CA GLU A 49 16.34 -9.64 -6.11
C GLU A 49 15.89 -8.19 -6.31
N LEU A 50 16.19 -7.63 -7.48
CA LEU A 50 15.91 -6.22 -7.77
C LEU A 50 14.42 -6.00 -8.09
N LEU A 51 13.75 -5.18 -7.25
CA LEU A 51 12.35 -4.78 -7.42
C LEU A 51 12.21 -3.48 -8.20
N VAL A 52 13.04 -2.49 -7.88
CA VAL A 52 13.03 -1.18 -8.54
C VAL A 52 14.45 -0.78 -8.93
N ALA A 53 14.63 -0.59 -10.22
CA ALA A 53 15.87 -0.15 -10.86
C ALA A 53 15.86 1.35 -11.13
N VAL A 54 17.01 1.84 -11.58
CA VAL A 54 17.19 3.18 -12.15
C VAL A 54 17.60 3.02 -13.61
N ASN A 55 16.72 3.39 -14.51
CA ASN A 55 16.96 3.37 -15.95
C ASN A 55 17.44 4.73 -16.42
N GLN A 56 18.39 4.72 -17.35
CA GLN A 56 18.85 5.94 -18.02
C GLN A 56 17.89 6.30 -19.15
N VAL A 57 17.41 7.55 -19.14
CA VAL A 57 16.54 8.12 -20.17
C VAL A 57 17.06 9.46 -20.63
N TYR A 58 16.59 9.91 -21.79
CA TYR A 58 16.98 11.15 -22.42
C TYR A 58 15.76 12.02 -22.67
N ASP A 59 15.81 13.26 -22.21
CA ASP A 59 14.82 14.27 -22.56
C ASP A 59 15.36 15.11 -23.72
N ILE A 60 14.54 15.35 -24.73
CA ILE A 60 14.85 16.33 -25.79
C ILE A 60 14.34 17.68 -25.32
N LEU A 61 15.22 18.65 -25.32
CA LEU A 61 14.93 20.03 -24.95
C LEU A 61 14.76 20.86 -26.19
N VAL A 62 13.96 21.93 -26.10
CA VAL A 62 13.82 22.96 -27.16
C VAL A 62 13.98 24.35 -26.57
N THR A 63 14.75 25.21 -27.26
CA THR A 63 14.78 26.65 -27.02
C THR A 63 14.03 27.31 -28.16
N PRO A 64 12.75 27.67 -28.00
CA PRO A 64 11.88 28.08 -29.11
C PRO A 64 12.44 29.26 -29.94
N LYS A 65 13.10 30.20 -29.28
CA LYS A 65 13.73 31.36 -29.95
C LYS A 65 14.79 30.96 -31.00
N ASP A 66 15.45 29.82 -30.78
CA ASP A 66 16.56 29.35 -31.63
C ASP A 66 16.10 28.37 -32.72
N VAL A 67 14.82 27.98 -32.69
CA VAL A 67 14.22 27.11 -33.72
C VAL A 67 14.01 27.89 -35.00
N LYS A 68 14.93 27.75 -35.98
CA LYS A 68 14.88 28.44 -37.26
C LYS A 68 15.29 27.51 -38.41
N GLY A 69 14.51 27.52 -39.50
CA GLY A 69 14.85 26.79 -40.71
C GLY A 69 14.90 25.27 -40.60
N ILE A 70 14.08 24.69 -39.72
CA ILE A 70 14.04 23.26 -39.49
C ILE A 70 13.12 22.60 -40.53
N ASP A 71 13.59 21.52 -41.15
CA ASP A 71 12.70 20.61 -41.88
C ASP A 71 11.80 19.85 -40.88
N THR A 72 10.56 20.35 -40.75
CA THR A 72 9.56 19.77 -39.83
C THR A 72 9.09 18.38 -40.26
N VAL A 73 9.20 18.03 -41.55
CA VAL A 73 8.81 16.72 -42.07
C VAL A 73 9.85 15.69 -41.66
N GLU A 74 11.13 15.99 -41.87
CA GLU A 74 12.23 15.14 -41.42
C GLU A 74 12.24 14.98 -39.92
N PHE A 75 12.11 16.07 -39.17
CA PHE A 75 12.03 16.05 -37.71
C PHE A 75 10.89 15.16 -37.22
N CYS A 76 9.66 15.37 -37.72
CA CYS A 76 8.49 14.61 -37.30
C CYS A 76 8.61 13.11 -37.61
N SER A 77 9.20 12.79 -38.78
CA SER A 77 9.47 11.40 -39.17
C SER A 77 10.47 10.72 -38.21
N LEU A 78 11.56 11.41 -37.87
CA LEU A 78 12.63 10.92 -37.00
C LEU A 78 12.14 10.68 -35.58
N PHE A 79 11.37 11.61 -35.02
CA PHE A 79 10.86 11.56 -33.67
C PHE A 79 9.51 10.85 -33.55
N LYS A 80 8.93 10.40 -34.67
CA LYS A 80 7.62 9.70 -34.73
C LYS A 80 6.48 10.51 -34.08
N ILE A 81 6.42 11.80 -34.37
CA ILE A 81 5.37 12.72 -33.93
C ILE A 81 4.68 13.35 -35.15
N SER A 82 3.43 13.74 -34.99
CA SER A 82 2.71 14.47 -36.02
C SER A 82 3.14 15.93 -36.08
N LYS A 83 2.93 16.58 -37.24
CA LYS A 83 3.19 18.03 -37.41
C LYS A 83 2.35 18.86 -36.43
N THR A 84 1.11 18.43 -36.15
CA THR A 84 0.23 19.09 -35.18
C THR A 84 0.81 19.01 -33.77
N GLU A 85 1.29 17.83 -33.39
CA GLU A 85 1.94 17.62 -32.08
C GLU A 85 3.23 18.44 -31.96
N PHE A 86 4.04 18.52 -33.04
CA PHE A 86 5.24 19.35 -33.07
C PHE A 86 4.92 20.83 -32.79
N LEU A 87 3.92 21.40 -33.49
CA LEU A 87 3.53 22.80 -33.33
C LEU A 87 2.99 23.07 -31.91
N GLN A 88 2.15 22.19 -31.40
CA GLN A 88 1.61 22.30 -30.03
C GLN A 88 2.71 22.24 -28.98
N LYS A 89 3.73 21.39 -29.16
CA LYS A 89 4.88 21.30 -28.23
C LYS A 89 5.75 22.56 -28.27
N ILE A 90 5.96 23.17 -29.45
CA ILE A 90 6.66 24.47 -29.58
C ILE A 90 5.89 25.59 -28.89
N GLU A 91 4.56 25.64 -29.06
CA GLU A 91 3.70 26.61 -28.39
C GLU A 91 3.75 26.44 -26.88
N ASN A 92 3.60 25.23 -26.38
CA ASN A 92 3.69 24.91 -24.95
C ASN A 92 5.06 25.26 -24.35
N ALA A 93 6.13 25.15 -25.13
CA ALA A 93 7.48 25.54 -24.72
C ALA A 93 7.69 27.07 -24.64
N SER A 94 6.73 27.86 -25.17
CA SER A 94 6.79 29.32 -25.19
C SER A 94 5.75 29.99 -24.31
N THR A 95 4.84 29.23 -23.69
CA THR A 95 3.68 29.74 -22.97
C THR A 95 3.68 29.32 -21.48
N GLY A 96 2.87 30.00 -20.69
CA GLY A 96 2.73 29.71 -19.27
C GLY A 96 3.98 30.10 -18.45
N TYR A 97 4.57 29.15 -17.75
CA TYR A 97 5.82 29.34 -16.99
C TYR A 97 7.07 29.19 -17.86
N ASN A 98 6.92 28.76 -19.10
CA ASN A 98 8.01 28.63 -20.06
C ASN A 98 8.23 29.94 -20.79
N VAL A 99 9.48 30.24 -21.10
CA VAL A 99 9.86 31.44 -21.85
C VAL A 99 10.69 31.03 -23.08
N SER A 100 10.47 31.68 -24.21
CA SER A 100 11.01 31.30 -25.48
C SER A 100 12.54 31.23 -25.54
N TYR A 101 13.24 31.95 -24.68
CA TYR A 101 14.70 32.01 -24.62
C TYR A 101 15.34 31.01 -23.64
N LYS A 102 14.53 30.19 -22.92
CA LYS A 102 15.03 29.12 -22.06
C LYS A 102 14.67 27.77 -22.65
N ALA A 103 15.57 26.81 -22.44
CA ALA A 103 15.34 25.43 -22.83
C ALA A 103 14.18 24.84 -22.01
N SER A 104 13.18 24.29 -22.70
CA SER A 104 12.03 23.58 -22.15
C SER A 104 12.02 22.14 -22.66
N THR A 105 11.41 21.22 -21.90
CA THR A 105 11.32 19.83 -22.33
C THR A 105 10.34 19.69 -23.50
N PHE A 106 10.81 19.14 -24.62
CA PHE A 106 10.03 18.88 -25.83
C PHE A 106 9.53 17.43 -25.91
N ILE A 107 10.42 16.47 -25.67
CA ILE A 107 10.09 15.04 -25.56
C ILE A 107 10.71 14.53 -24.26
N GLU A 108 9.90 13.87 -23.42
CA GLU A 108 10.35 13.31 -22.15
C GLU A 108 10.69 11.83 -22.26
N SER A 109 11.65 11.39 -21.46
CA SER A 109 11.91 9.97 -21.13
C SER A 109 12.11 9.06 -22.35
N MET A 110 12.85 9.50 -23.37
CA MET A 110 13.26 8.61 -24.46
C MET A 110 14.16 7.49 -23.91
N SER A 111 13.94 6.27 -24.34
CA SER A 111 14.83 5.15 -24.03
C SER A 111 16.20 5.34 -24.68
N LYS A 112 17.19 4.59 -24.22
CA LYS A 112 18.53 4.61 -24.82
C LYS A 112 18.49 4.22 -26.30
N GLU A 113 17.65 3.25 -26.65
CA GLU A 113 17.48 2.74 -28.01
C GLU A 113 16.83 3.80 -28.91
N GLU A 114 15.80 4.50 -28.44
CA GLU A 114 15.16 5.60 -29.17
C GLU A 114 16.13 6.75 -29.37
N TYR A 115 16.81 7.15 -28.29
CA TYR A 115 17.78 8.25 -28.33
C TYR A 115 18.94 7.98 -29.30
N SER A 116 19.48 6.75 -29.30
CA SER A 116 20.59 6.37 -30.19
C SER A 116 20.24 6.52 -31.66
N ARG A 117 18.96 6.43 -32.04
CA ARG A 117 18.50 6.63 -33.44
C ARG A 117 18.45 8.10 -33.82
N VAL A 118 18.15 8.99 -32.88
CA VAL A 118 17.93 10.41 -33.15
C VAL A 118 19.16 11.28 -32.87
N VAL A 119 20.05 10.87 -31.96
CA VAL A 119 21.21 11.68 -31.56
C VAL A 119 22.15 12.09 -32.70
N PRO A 120 22.42 11.28 -33.75
CA PRO A 120 23.28 11.70 -34.83
C PRO A 120 22.74 12.92 -35.62
N TYR A 121 21.41 13.03 -35.66
CA TYR A 121 20.71 14.09 -36.40
C TYR A 121 20.35 15.29 -35.51
N LEU A 122 20.39 15.14 -34.19
CA LEU A 122 19.91 16.17 -33.25
C LEU A 122 20.64 17.51 -33.45
N LYS A 123 21.93 17.47 -33.74
CA LYS A 123 22.74 18.68 -33.96
C LYS A 123 22.37 19.46 -35.23
N SER A 124 21.71 18.85 -36.22
CA SER A 124 21.21 19.53 -37.40
C SER A 124 19.97 20.38 -37.15
N PHE A 125 19.24 20.08 -36.09
CA PHE A 125 18.03 20.79 -35.69
C PHE A 125 18.37 21.92 -34.70
N LYS A 126 18.60 23.12 -35.19
CA LYS A 126 18.93 24.28 -34.36
C LYS A 126 17.83 24.55 -33.34
N GLY A 127 18.23 24.83 -32.09
CA GLY A 127 17.33 25.06 -30.96
C GLY A 127 16.91 23.81 -30.21
N PHE A 128 17.36 22.62 -30.67
CA PHE A 128 17.15 21.36 -29.94
C PHE A 128 18.44 20.85 -29.31
N ASP A 129 18.30 20.31 -28.11
CA ASP A 129 19.37 19.69 -27.32
C ASP A 129 18.84 18.47 -26.56
N SER A 130 19.70 17.73 -25.90
CA SER A 130 19.33 16.60 -25.09
C SER A 130 19.86 16.70 -23.67
N LYS A 131 19.06 16.22 -22.74
CA LYS A 131 19.44 16.12 -21.33
C LYS A 131 19.30 14.66 -20.86
N ARG A 132 20.41 14.11 -20.39
CA ARG A 132 20.39 12.80 -19.75
C ARG A 132 19.73 12.90 -18.37
N ARG A 133 18.84 11.96 -18.08
CA ARG A 133 18.12 11.84 -16.83
C ARG A 133 17.99 10.37 -16.42
N THR A 134 17.59 10.13 -15.19
CA THR A 134 17.25 8.80 -14.71
C THR A 134 15.74 8.71 -14.48
N ASN A 135 15.18 7.51 -14.71
CA ASN A 135 13.80 7.18 -14.44
C ASN A 135 13.72 5.86 -13.67
N ARG A 136 12.59 5.60 -13.02
CA ARG A 136 12.34 4.32 -12.36
C ARG A 136 12.01 3.24 -13.39
N GLY A 137 12.58 2.06 -13.18
CA GLY A 137 12.24 0.86 -13.90
C GLY A 137 11.81 -0.24 -12.92
N TYR A 138 10.84 -1.03 -13.33
CA TYR A 138 10.29 -2.14 -12.54
C TYR A 138 10.48 -3.43 -13.32
N PRO A 139 11.63 -4.12 -13.16
CA PRO A 139 12.03 -5.23 -14.02
C PRO A 139 11.01 -6.38 -14.07
N ASN A 140 10.27 -6.57 -12.99
CA ASN A 140 9.34 -7.68 -12.84
C ASN A 140 7.88 -7.31 -13.13
N GLY A 141 7.54 -6.02 -13.27
CA GLY A 141 6.19 -5.54 -13.58
C GLY A 141 5.13 -5.85 -12.50
N VAL A 142 5.53 -6.14 -11.26
CA VAL A 142 4.63 -6.53 -10.15
C VAL A 142 4.78 -5.60 -8.94
N ALA A 143 3.94 -5.81 -7.93
CA ALA A 143 3.95 -5.10 -6.64
C ALA A 143 3.70 -3.58 -6.75
N ALA A 144 2.96 -3.12 -7.75
CA ALA A 144 2.71 -1.70 -8.02
C ALA A 144 2.24 -0.92 -6.78
N HIS A 145 1.31 -1.49 -6.00
CA HIS A 145 0.73 -0.86 -4.82
C HIS A 145 1.70 -0.78 -3.63
N VAL A 146 2.68 -1.70 -3.57
CA VAL A 146 3.74 -1.73 -2.55
C VAL A 146 4.85 -0.75 -2.91
N LEU A 147 5.38 -0.88 -4.12
CA LEU A 147 6.53 -0.11 -4.58
C LEU A 147 6.17 1.37 -4.75
N GLY A 148 5.01 1.65 -5.33
CA GLY A 148 4.60 2.99 -5.67
C GLY A 148 5.31 3.51 -6.93
N TYR A 149 5.18 4.80 -7.16
CA TYR A 149 5.77 5.48 -8.32
C TYR A 149 6.25 6.89 -8.01
N VAL A 150 7.09 7.42 -8.87
CA VAL A 150 7.60 8.79 -8.81
C VAL A 150 7.01 9.61 -9.96
N ARG A 151 6.73 10.90 -9.70
CA ARG A 151 6.31 11.86 -10.72
C ARG A 151 6.89 13.24 -10.45
N LYS A 152 6.73 14.16 -11.38
CA LYS A 152 7.05 15.58 -11.15
C LYS A 152 6.30 16.11 -9.93
N ILE A 153 6.99 16.89 -9.11
CA ILE A 153 6.41 17.51 -7.91
C ILE A 153 5.22 18.40 -8.29
N SER A 154 4.12 18.30 -7.54
CA SER A 154 2.99 19.21 -7.73
C SER A 154 3.27 20.60 -7.18
N ALA A 155 2.55 21.62 -7.65
CA ALA A 155 2.66 22.98 -7.13
C ALA A 155 2.41 23.04 -5.62
N GLU A 156 1.46 22.26 -5.13
CA GLU A 156 1.14 22.16 -3.69
C GLU A 156 2.30 21.56 -2.88
N GLN A 157 2.84 20.41 -3.35
CA GLN A 157 3.98 19.75 -2.70
C GLN A 157 5.23 20.64 -2.73
N TYR A 158 5.47 21.33 -3.85
CA TYR A 158 6.57 22.29 -3.98
C TYR A 158 6.40 23.46 -3.01
N SER A 159 5.21 24.06 -2.95
CA SER A 159 4.92 25.16 -2.02
C SER A 159 5.11 24.73 -0.57
N LYS A 160 4.71 23.50 -0.22
CA LYS A 160 4.89 22.94 1.11
C LYS A 160 6.38 22.75 1.44
N ASP A 161 7.17 22.17 0.52
CA ASP A 161 8.62 22.02 0.70
C ASP A 161 9.33 23.36 0.90
N GLN A 162 8.92 24.41 0.16
CA GLN A 162 9.51 25.74 0.27
C GLN A 162 9.15 26.46 1.58
N LYS A 163 7.97 26.23 2.14
CA LYS A 163 7.48 26.90 3.37
C LYS A 163 7.86 26.15 4.65
N GLU A 164 7.71 24.84 4.66
CA GLU A 164 7.78 24.01 5.85
C GLU A 164 8.90 22.96 5.78
N GLY A 165 9.44 22.75 4.58
CA GLY A 165 10.39 21.69 4.30
C GLY A 165 11.83 22.11 4.28
N GLU A 166 12.66 21.22 3.76
CA GLU A 166 14.12 21.38 3.66
C GLU A 166 14.52 22.24 2.45
N LYS A 167 13.57 22.80 1.69
CA LYS A 167 13.78 23.52 0.42
C LYS A 167 14.62 22.70 -0.57
N TYR A 168 14.36 21.40 -0.57
CA TYR A 168 15.13 20.45 -1.36
C TYR A 168 14.75 20.48 -2.84
N TYR A 169 13.46 20.63 -3.16
CA TYR A 169 12.95 20.45 -4.51
C TYR A 169 12.98 21.73 -5.34
N ASN A 170 13.20 21.54 -6.66
CA ASN A 170 12.88 22.50 -7.70
C ASN A 170 11.57 22.10 -8.40
N GLN A 171 10.94 23.03 -9.14
CA GLN A 171 9.62 22.83 -9.75
C GLN A 171 9.49 21.63 -10.72
N ASN A 172 10.60 21.16 -11.29
CA ASN A 172 10.61 20.04 -12.27
C ASN A 172 11.19 18.75 -11.69
N ASP A 173 11.40 18.70 -10.38
CA ASP A 173 11.96 17.51 -9.76
C ASP A 173 10.94 16.40 -9.60
N TYR A 174 11.44 15.19 -9.46
CA TYR A 174 10.63 14.00 -9.24
C TYR A 174 10.59 13.64 -7.77
N VAL A 175 9.40 13.26 -7.31
CA VAL A 175 9.11 12.89 -5.91
C VAL A 175 8.28 11.62 -5.86
N GLY A 176 8.50 10.79 -4.85
CA GLY A 176 7.67 9.63 -4.58
C GLY A 176 6.24 10.01 -4.16
N VAL A 177 5.24 9.40 -4.79
CA VAL A 177 3.82 9.78 -4.60
C VAL A 177 3.04 8.74 -3.82
N THR A 178 3.34 7.48 -4.04
CA THR A 178 2.65 6.36 -3.39
C THR A 178 3.65 5.30 -2.92
N GLY A 179 3.19 4.31 -2.16
CA GLY A 179 3.97 3.16 -1.76
C GLY A 179 5.26 3.50 -1.01
N LEU A 180 6.25 2.63 -1.12
CA LEU A 180 7.56 2.80 -0.49
C LEU A 180 8.31 4.01 -1.03
N GLU A 181 8.12 4.35 -2.31
CA GLU A 181 8.71 5.55 -2.92
C GLU A 181 8.32 6.84 -2.17
N LYS A 182 7.08 6.90 -1.63
CA LYS A 182 6.58 8.04 -0.85
C LYS A 182 7.09 8.03 0.58
N VAL A 183 7.02 6.88 1.24
CA VAL A 183 7.34 6.79 2.68
C VAL A 183 8.81 7.00 2.94
N TYR A 184 9.65 6.45 2.05
CA TYR A 184 11.11 6.51 2.16
C TYR A 184 11.73 7.50 1.17
N GLU A 185 10.96 8.55 0.79
CA GLU A 185 11.43 9.57 -0.14
C GLU A 185 12.76 10.19 0.29
N LYS A 186 12.89 10.51 1.57
CA LYS A 186 14.09 11.17 2.11
C LYS A 186 15.34 10.29 1.98
N GLU A 187 15.19 9.00 2.27
CA GLU A 187 16.27 8.02 2.18
C GLU A 187 16.61 7.70 0.72
N LEU A 188 15.59 7.61 -0.12
CA LEU A 188 15.74 7.22 -1.53
C LEU A 188 16.28 8.35 -2.41
N ARG A 189 15.92 9.61 -2.14
CA ARG A 189 16.28 10.75 -3.02
C ARG A 189 17.76 11.12 -2.96
N GLY A 190 18.47 10.80 -1.85
CA GLY A 190 19.85 11.20 -1.61
C GLY A 190 20.03 12.71 -1.34
N GLU A 191 21.27 13.18 -1.37
CA GLU A 191 21.61 14.57 -1.15
C GLU A 191 22.21 15.18 -2.44
N ARG A 192 21.77 16.39 -2.78
CA ARG A 192 22.23 17.09 -3.99
C ARG A 192 23.64 17.59 -3.85
N GLY A 193 24.38 17.46 -4.93
CA GLY A 193 25.63 18.18 -5.11
C GLY A 193 25.42 19.50 -5.86
N SER A 194 26.48 20.27 -5.96
CA SER A 194 26.54 21.50 -6.75
C SER A 194 27.90 21.66 -7.39
N ALA A 195 27.91 22.16 -8.62
CA ALA A 195 29.14 22.62 -9.26
C ALA A 195 28.96 24.10 -9.62
N PHE A 196 29.99 24.89 -9.37
CA PHE A 196 30.03 26.31 -9.70
C PHE A 196 30.99 26.52 -10.86
N PHE A 197 30.47 27.07 -11.93
CA PHE A 197 31.26 27.38 -13.14
C PHE A 197 31.39 28.88 -13.31
N LEU A 198 32.56 29.32 -13.77
CA LEU A 198 32.74 30.67 -14.26
C LEU A 198 32.19 30.74 -15.69
N ARG A 199 31.29 31.70 -15.96
CA ARG A 199 30.73 31.98 -17.30
C ARG A 199 31.46 33.11 -18.00
N ASP A 200 31.68 32.94 -19.29
CA ASP A 200 32.13 34.04 -20.16
C ASP A 200 30.95 34.98 -20.52
N TYR A 201 31.28 36.06 -21.23
CA TYR A 201 30.28 37.04 -21.67
C TYR A 201 29.26 36.46 -22.68
N ALA A 202 29.55 35.34 -23.33
CA ALA A 202 28.65 34.64 -24.23
C ALA A 202 27.77 33.62 -23.50
N GLY A 203 27.93 33.48 -22.17
CA GLY A 203 27.15 32.56 -21.33
C GLY A 203 27.67 31.12 -21.31
N ASN A 204 28.89 30.87 -21.82
CA ASN A 204 29.50 29.54 -21.80
C ASN A 204 30.24 29.28 -20.51
N ASP A 205 30.05 28.09 -19.93
CA ASP A 205 30.75 27.63 -18.76
C ASP A 205 32.22 27.32 -19.12
N LYS A 206 33.19 27.98 -18.45
CA LYS A 206 34.63 27.86 -18.75
C LYS A 206 35.40 27.06 -17.71
N THR A 207 35.33 27.47 -16.45
CA THR A 207 36.15 26.92 -15.38
C THR A 207 35.26 26.44 -14.24
N ASN A 208 35.49 25.22 -13.79
CA ASN A 208 34.85 24.72 -12.57
C ASN A 208 35.59 25.32 -11.37
N LEU A 209 34.89 26.12 -10.58
CA LEU A 209 35.45 26.82 -9.42
C LEU A 209 35.42 25.95 -8.16
N GLU A 210 34.29 25.27 -7.95
CA GLU A 210 34.03 24.45 -6.78
C GLU A 210 33.02 23.36 -7.13
N GLN A 211 33.21 22.16 -6.58
CA GLN A 211 32.30 21.05 -6.78
C GLN A 211 32.03 20.33 -5.46
N ASN A 212 30.76 20.31 -5.04
CA ASN A 212 30.26 19.48 -3.99
C ASN A 212 29.58 18.26 -4.60
N TYR A 213 30.05 17.06 -4.30
CA TYR A 213 29.52 15.82 -4.86
C TYR A 213 28.12 15.51 -4.32
N ALA A 214 27.27 14.96 -5.18
CA ALA A 214 25.99 14.43 -4.75
C ALA A 214 26.17 13.11 -4.00
N ILE A 215 25.40 12.90 -2.94
CA ILE A 215 25.38 11.64 -2.19
C ILE A 215 24.17 10.83 -2.65
N SER A 216 24.42 9.65 -3.23
CA SER A 216 23.37 8.76 -3.69
C SER A 216 22.41 8.35 -2.59
N GLY A 217 21.14 8.18 -2.94
CA GLY A 217 20.12 7.66 -2.04
C GLY A 217 20.44 6.26 -1.53
N LYS A 218 19.93 5.95 -0.36
CA LYS A 218 20.12 4.64 0.28
C LYS A 218 19.20 3.60 -0.36
N ASN A 219 19.71 2.39 -0.57
CA ASN A 219 18.93 1.28 -1.03
C ASN A 219 17.99 0.77 0.07
N LEU A 220 16.81 0.30 -0.31
CA LEU A 220 15.87 -0.36 0.60
C LEU A 220 15.89 -1.87 0.35
N TYR A 221 15.96 -2.63 1.42
CA TYR A 221 15.79 -4.08 1.42
C TYR A 221 14.44 -4.38 2.04
N THR A 222 13.52 -4.83 1.21
CA THR A 222 12.13 -5.09 1.63
C THR A 222 11.96 -6.49 2.21
N SER A 223 10.83 -6.71 2.86
CA SER A 223 10.40 -8.02 3.36
C SER A 223 9.65 -8.83 2.30
N ILE A 224 9.28 -8.21 1.18
CA ILE A 224 8.56 -8.85 0.08
C ILE A 224 9.39 -10.00 -0.49
N ASP A 225 8.76 -11.16 -0.67
CA ASP A 225 9.27 -12.24 -1.48
C ASP A 225 8.73 -12.08 -2.91
N LEU A 226 9.61 -11.74 -3.85
CA LEU A 226 9.23 -11.47 -5.23
C LEU A 226 8.52 -12.65 -5.89
N LYS A 227 8.97 -13.88 -5.61
CA LYS A 227 8.37 -15.08 -6.19
C LYS A 227 6.97 -15.32 -5.66
N LEU A 228 6.77 -15.12 -4.36
CA LEU A 228 5.46 -15.23 -3.70
C LEU A 228 4.51 -14.11 -4.15
N GLN A 229 5.00 -12.86 -4.26
CA GLN A 229 4.25 -11.71 -4.75
C GLN A 229 3.75 -11.93 -6.18
N SER A 230 4.66 -12.29 -7.08
CA SER A 230 4.34 -12.55 -8.50
C SER A 230 3.36 -13.72 -8.65
N TYR A 231 3.54 -14.76 -7.85
CA TYR A 231 2.66 -15.92 -7.84
C TYR A 231 1.23 -15.53 -7.42
N GLY A 232 1.09 -14.78 -6.34
CA GLY A 232 -0.21 -14.36 -5.84
C GLY A 232 -0.90 -13.36 -6.79
N GLU A 233 -0.19 -12.44 -7.43
CA GLU A 233 -0.76 -11.57 -8.47
C GLU A 233 -1.30 -12.38 -9.65
N ARG A 234 -0.60 -13.45 -10.05
CA ARG A 234 -1.06 -14.37 -11.08
C ARG A 234 -2.33 -15.13 -10.66
N LEU A 235 -2.39 -15.63 -9.42
CA LEU A 235 -3.59 -16.30 -8.88
C LEU A 235 -4.80 -15.37 -8.82
N MET A 236 -4.57 -14.08 -8.55
CA MET A 236 -5.62 -13.06 -8.47
C MET A 236 -6.00 -12.46 -9.84
N LYS A 237 -5.39 -12.90 -10.94
CA LYS A 237 -5.81 -12.50 -12.28
C LYS A 237 -7.31 -12.84 -12.47
N ASN A 238 -8.06 -11.92 -13.08
CA ASN A 238 -9.51 -12.03 -13.28
C ASN A 238 -10.34 -12.15 -11.98
N LYS A 239 -9.84 -11.60 -10.87
CA LYS A 239 -10.52 -11.55 -9.58
C LYS A 239 -10.40 -10.16 -8.95
N LEU A 240 -11.36 -9.84 -8.07
CA LEU A 240 -11.33 -8.64 -7.22
C LEU A 240 -10.99 -9.05 -5.79
N GLY A 241 -10.09 -8.32 -5.15
CA GLY A 241 -9.79 -8.63 -3.76
C GLY A 241 -8.33 -8.41 -3.37
N SER A 242 -7.86 -9.16 -2.39
CA SER A 242 -6.52 -8.99 -1.83
C SER A 242 -5.95 -10.26 -1.21
N ILE A 243 -4.61 -10.32 -1.19
CA ILE A 243 -3.84 -11.28 -0.41
C ILE A 243 -2.83 -10.49 0.44
N VAL A 244 -2.76 -10.81 1.73
CA VAL A 244 -1.71 -10.32 2.62
C VAL A 244 -1.10 -11.50 3.35
N ALA A 245 0.21 -11.68 3.22
CA ALA A 245 0.97 -12.70 3.95
C ALA A 245 2.04 -12.04 4.81
N ILE A 246 2.14 -12.49 6.07
CA ILE A 246 3.02 -11.94 7.11
C ILE A 246 3.83 -13.09 7.71
N GLU A 247 5.10 -12.87 7.99
CA GLU A 247 5.92 -13.75 8.81
C GLU A 247 5.61 -13.48 10.29
N PRO A 248 4.98 -14.43 11.02
CA PRO A 248 4.51 -14.15 12.39
C PRO A 248 5.62 -13.77 13.38
N SER A 249 6.80 -14.35 13.21
CA SER A 249 7.94 -14.18 14.11
C SER A 249 8.60 -12.80 14.03
N SER A 250 8.31 -12.02 12.98
CA SER A 250 8.96 -10.73 12.76
C SER A 250 7.99 -9.59 12.42
N GLY A 251 6.78 -9.89 11.93
CA GLY A 251 5.86 -8.92 11.35
C GLY A 251 6.23 -8.50 9.92
N GLU A 252 7.25 -9.10 9.32
CA GLU A 252 7.65 -8.85 7.93
C GLU A 252 6.53 -9.26 6.96
N ILE A 253 6.10 -8.34 6.09
CA ILE A 253 5.08 -8.63 5.07
C ILE A 253 5.75 -9.33 3.89
N LEU A 254 5.42 -10.60 3.69
CA LEU A 254 5.96 -11.46 2.63
C LEU A 254 5.35 -11.15 1.26
N SER A 255 4.06 -10.85 1.24
CA SER A 255 3.36 -10.38 0.04
C SER A 255 2.18 -9.49 0.42
N LEU A 256 1.89 -8.50 -0.44
CA LEU A 256 0.76 -7.59 -0.29
C LEU A 256 0.19 -7.33 -1.69
N ILE A 257 -0.93 -7.95 -1.98
CA ILE A 257 -1.54 -7.99 -3.30
C ILE A 257 -2.90 -7.33 -3.29
N SER A 258 -3.09 -6.38 -4.19
CA SER A 258 -4.37 -5.78 -4.51
C SER A 258 -4.75 -6.17 -5.92
N ALA A 259 -5.91 -6.75 -6.11
CA ALA A 259 -6.39 -7.17 -7.41
C ALA A 259 -7.67 -6.43 -7.81
N PRO A 260 -7.77 -6.00 -9.08
CA PRO A 260 -6.75 -6.08 -10.11
C PRO A 260 -5.51 -5.25 -9.79
N SER A 261 -4.34 -5.75 -10.16
CA SER A 261 -3.08 -5.00 -10.15
C SER A 261 -2.83 -4.37 -11.53
N PHE A 262 -1.77 -3.58 -11.62
CA PHE A 262 -1.29 -3.01 -12.88
C PHE A 262 0.24 -3.07 -12.93
N ASP A 263 0.79 -3.04 -14.14
CA ASP A 263 2.24 -2.94 -14.30
C ASP A 263 2.71 -1.55 -13.86
N PRO A 264 3.59 -1.43 -12.83
CA PRO A 264 4.08 -0.14 -12.36
C PRO A 264 4.88 0.62 -13.43
N ASN A 265 5.42 -0.04 -14.46
CA ASN A 265 6.07 0.61 -15.58
C ASN A 265 5.10 1.52 -16.35
N LYS A 266 3.80 1.25 -16.36
CA LYS A 266 2.79 2.14 -16.95
C LYS A 266 2.75 3.52 -16.28
N LEU A 267 3.16 3.61 -15.01
CA LEU A 267 3.26 4.86 -14.26
C LEU A 267 4.71 5.37 -14.17
N SER A 268 5.51 5.06 -15.18
CA SER A 268 6.88 5.49 -15.33
C SER A 268 7.10 5.98 -16.75
N GLY A 269 7.69 7.17 -16.94
CA GLY A 269 8.05 7.68 -18.23
C GLY A 269 6.99 8.52 -18.96
N ARG A 270 7.04 8.51 -20.30
CA ARG A 270 6.35 9.46 -21.19
C ARG A 270 4.82 9.35 -21.13
N GLU A 271 4.29 8.13 -21.06
CA GLU A 271 2.85 7.84 -21.13
C GLU A 271 2.16 7.89 -19.76
N PHE A 272 2.85 8.35 -18.72
CA PHE A 272 2.32 8.42 -17.36
C PHE A 272 0.89 9.00 -17.29
N SER A 273 0.69 10.18 -17.90
CA SER A 273 -0.59 10.90 -17.78
C SER A 273 -1.75 10.17 -18.44
N GLU A 274 -1.51 9.52 -19.57
CA GLU A 274 -2.50 8.77 -20.34
C GLU A 274 -2.84 7.46 -19.61
N ASN A 275 -1.83 6.70 -19.23
CA ASN A 275 -1.98 5.46 -18.50
C ASN A 275 -2.65 5.68 -17.13
N TYR A 276 -2.30 6.76 -16.42
CA TYR A 276 -2.94 7.10 -15.15
C TYR A 276 -4.42 7.45 -15.33
N LYS A 277 -4.77 8.20 -16.38
CA LYS A 277 -6.17 8.51 -16.71
C LYS A 277 -6.95 7.23 -17.08
N GLU A 278 -6.34 6.32 -17.82
CA GLU A 278 -6.95 5.03 -18.18
C GLU A 278 -7.26 4.20 -16.91
N LEU A 279 -6.27 4.08 -16.01
CA LEU A 279 -6.43 3.37 -14.74
C LEU A 279 -7.51 4.01 -13.85
N LEU A 280 -7.64 5.34 -13.85
CA LEU A 280 -8.68 6.06 -13.10
C LEU A 280 -10.08 5.90 -13.70
N LYS A 281 -10.20 5.84 -15.03
CA LYS A 281 -11.49 5.69 -15.71
C LYS A 281 -12.15 4.33 -15.46
N ASN A 282 -11.39 3.34 -15.00
CA ASN A 282 -11.93 2.01 -14.70
C ASN A 282 -12.65 2.01 -13.35
N ASP A 283 -13.84 2.61 -13.30
CA ASP A 283 -14.66 2.73 -12.09
C ASP A 283 -15.21 1.39 -11.58
N THR A 284 -15.29 0.37 -12.43
CA THR A 284 -15.76 -0.95 -12.05
C THR A 284 -14.70 -1.73 -11.28
N LEU A 285 -13.49 -1.79 -11.82
CA LEU A 285 -12.41 -2.61 -11.28
C LEU A 285 -11.49 -1.84 -10.32
N LYS A 286 -11.37 -0.51 -10.47
CA LYS A 286 -10.56 0.40 -9.64
C LYS A 286 -9.14 -0.12 -9.35
N PRO A 287 -8.32 -0.35 -10.38
CA PRO A 287 -7.02 -1.01 -10.21
C PRO A 287 -6.01 -0.20 -9.38
N ILE A 288 -6.19 1.12 -9.26
CA ILE A 288 -5.31 1.99 -8.45
C ILE A 288 -5.53 1.78 -6.94
N ILE A 289 -6.67 1.22 -6.54
CA ILE A 289 -6.97 1.05 -5.10
C ILE A 289 -6.09 -0.03 -4.49
N ASN A 290 -5.40 0.32 -3.42
CA ASN A 290 -4.67 -0.64 -2.58
C ASN A 290 -5.62 -1.31 -1.58
N ARG A 291 -6.37 -2.34 -2.04
CA ARG A 291 -7.40 -3.04 -1.28
C ARG A 291 -6.95 -3.57 0.08
N PRO A 292 -5.77 -4.14 0.24
CA PRO A 292 -5.24 -4.58 1.54
C PRO A 292 -5.36 -3.57 2.68
N ILE A 293 -5.36 -2.27 2.36
CA ILE A 293 -5.32 -1.18 3.35
C ILE A 293 -6.36 -0.09 3.15
N TYR A 294 -6.86 0.08 1.91
CA TYR A 294 -7.64 1.26 1.51
C TYR A 294 -9.00 1.29 2.20
N ASN A 295 -9.69 0.18 2.18
CA ASN A 295 -11.06 0.10 2.68
C ASN A 295 -11.09 -0.74 3.96
N ALA A 296 -10.85 -0.09 5.10
CA ALA A 296 -10.99 -0.71 6.39
C ALA A 296 -12.48 -0.94 6.78
N ASN A 297 -13.37 -1.08 5.79
CA ASN A 297 -14.79 -1.39 5.94
C ASN A 297 -15.13 -2.79 5.42
N TYR A 298 -14.14 -3.64 5.14
CA TYR A 298 -14.41 -5.04 4.87
C TYR A 298 -14.93 -5.71 6.14
N ARG A 299 -16.10 -6.33 6.07
CA ARG A 299 -16.59 -7.15 7.17
C ARG A 299 -15.72 -8.40 7.26
N PRO A 300 -15.33 -8.81 8.48
CA PRO A 300 -14.52 -10.01 8.66
C PRO A 300 -15.33 -11.31 8.52
N GLY A 301 -16.65 -11.26 8.72
CA GLY A 301 -17.49 -12.44 8.76
C GLY A 301 -17.03 -13.42 9.85
N SER A 302 -17.23 -14.69 9.61
CA SER A 302 -16.99 -15.76 10.60
C SER A 302 -15.53 -15.91 11.08
N ILE A 303 -14.54 -15.24 10.48
CA ILE A 303 -13.18 -15.21 11.06
C ILE A 303 -13.16 -14.47 12.40
N PHE A 304 -14.08 -13.52 12.60
CA PHE A 304 -14.20 -12.75 13.83
C PHE A 304 -14.61 -13.61 15.04
N LYS A 305 -15.21 -14.77 14.81
CA LYS A 305 -15.57 -15.73 15.87
C LYS A 305 -14.38 -16.20 16.70
N LEU A 306 -13.17 -16.21 16.09
CA LEU A 306 -11.94 -16.53 16.82
C LEU A 306 -11.65 -15.48 17.91
N VAL A 307 -11.82 -14.20 17.59
CA VAL A 307 -11.66 -13.09 18.53
C VAL A 307 -12.73 -13.17 19.63
N GLN A 308 -13.99 -13.45 19.26
CA GLN A 308 -15.09 -13.63 20.23
C GLN A 308 -14.80 -14.76 21.22
N ALA A 309 -14.30 -15.90 20.74
CA ALA A 309 -13.96 -17.04 21.60
C ALA A 309 -12.82 -16.69 22.59
N LEU A 310 -11.75 -16.04 22.10
CA LEU A 310 -10.60 -15.64 22.91
C LEU A 310 -11.00 -14.65 24.01
N ILE A 311 -11.76 -13.60 23.64
CA ILE A 311 -12.23 -12.60 24.60
C ILE A 311 -13.17 -13.27 25.62
N ALA A 312 -14.09 -14.12 25.19
CA ALA A 312 -15.07 -14.74 26.06
C ALA A 312 -14.45 -15.72 27.07
N MET A 313 -13.41 -16.47 26.66
CA MET A 313 -12.64 -17.31 27.56
C MET A 313 -11.83 -16.48 28.56
N GLN A 314 -11.16 -15.43 28.09
CA GLN A 314 -10.39 -14.52 28.94
C GLN A 314 -11.26 -13.83 30.00
N GLU A 315 -12.46 -13.42 29.61
CA GLU A 315 -13.42 -12.78 30.52
C GLU A 315 -14.23 -13.78 31.38
N GLY A 316 -13.97 -15.09 31.24
CA GLY A 316 -14.60 -16.14 32.01
C GLY A 316 -16.09 -16.34 31.75
N VAL A 317 -16.66 -15.71 30.70
CA VAL A 317 -18.09 -15.86 30.36
C VAL A 317 -18.40 -17.18 29.66
N ILE A 318 -17.36 -17.85 29.14
CA ILE A 318 -17.38 -19.26 28.70
C ILE A 318 -16.09 -19.97 29.12
N THR A 319 -16.14 -21.29 29.14
CA THR A 319 -14.97 -22.18 29.23
C THR A 319 -14.79 -22.93 27.94
N GLN A 320 -13.67 -23.65 27.79
CA GLN A 320 -13.43 -24.53 26.63
C GLN A 320 -14.54 -25.55 26.41
N SER A 321 -15.15 -26.06 27.50
CA SER A 321 -16.20 -27.07 27.49
C SER A 321 -17.61 -26.51 27.40
N THR A 322 -17.78 -25.18 27.30
CA THR A 322 -19.12 -24.59 27.21
C THR A 322 -19.75 -24.96 25.85
N GLY A 323 -20.92 -25.62 25.93
CA GLY A 323 -21.74 -25.97 24.77
C GLY A 323 -23.02 -25.12 24.69
N PHE A 324 -23.52 -24.90 23.47
CA PHE A 324 -24.83 -24.30 23.22
C PHE A 324 -25.53 -25.04 22.09
N ALA A 325 -26.85 -25.20 22.20
CA ALA A 325 -27.65 -25.74 21.11
C ALA A 325 -27.60 -24.80 19.87
N CYS A 326 -27.47 -25.38 18.67
CA CYS A 326 -27.58 -24.63 17.42
C CYS A 326 -29.05 -24.32 17.14
N ASN A 327 -29.58 -23.28 17.78
CA ASN A 327 -30.96 -22.83 17.59
C ASN A 327 -31.00 -21.81 16.44
N LYS A 328 -31.42 -22.25 15.25
CA LYS A 328 -31.47 -21.44 14.03
C LYS A 328 -32.53 -20.33 14.04
N SER A 329 -33.50 -20.37 15.00
CA SER A 329 -34.46 -19.27 15.14
C SER A 329 -33.85 -17.98 15.70
N LEU A 330 -32.70 -18.06 16.37
CA LEU A 330 -31.97 -16.90 16.88
C LEU A 330 -31.19 -16.17 15.79
N ILE A 331 -30.52 -16.95 14.96
CA ILE A 331 -29.72 -16.47 13.84
C ILE A 331 -29.52 -17.63 12.85
N ASN A 332 -29.62 -17.37 11.58
CA ASN A 332 -29.51 -18.39 10.52
C ASN A 332 -28.15 -19.12 10.58
N CYS A 333 -28.19 -20.45 10.37
CA CYS A 333 -27.01 -21.31 10.38
C CYS A 333 -27.21 -22.51 9.44
N HIS A 334 -26.12 -23.03 8.88
CA HIS A 334 -26.14 -24.26 8.08
C HIS A 334 -26.38 -25.51 8.95
N ASN A 335 -26.59 -26.66 8.32
CA ASN A 335 -26.80 -27.91 9.04
C ASN A 335 -25.49 -28.49 9.55
N HIS A 336 -25.41 -28.75 10.84
CA HIS A 336 -24.32 -29.42 11.53
C HIS A 336 -24.79 -29.92 12.89
N GLU A 337 -23.99 -30.73 13.57
CA GLU A 337 -24.23 -31.16 14.95
C GLU A 337 -24.24 -30.00 15.95
N HIS A 338 -24.95 -30.16 17.07
CA HIS A 338 -24.93 -29.16 18.13
C HIS A 338 -23.51 -29.05 18.73
N PRO A 339 -22.92 -27.85 18.82
CA PRO A 339 -21.59 -27.70 19.39
C PRO A 339 -21.56 -28.02 20.88
N SER A 340 -20.86 -29.07 21.26
CA SER A 340 -20.65 -29.47 22.65
C SER A 340 -19.59 -28.61 23.36
N ASN A 341 -18.78 -27.87 22.60
CA ASN A 341 -17.70 -27.04 23.13
C ASN A 341 -17.29 -25.97 22.10
N VAL A 342 -16.33 -25.09 22.49
CA VAL A 342 -15.85 -23.99 21.64
C VAL A 342 -15.15 -24.49 20.37
N GLN A 343 -14.43 -25.62 20.44
CA GLN A 343 -13.70 -26.14 19.29
C GLN A 343 -14.67 -26.62 18.19
N ILE A 344 -15.69 -27.38 18.56
CA ILE A 344 -16.73 -27.84 17.62
C ILE A 344 -17.51 -26.65 17.05
N ALA A 345 -17.77 -25.62 17.88
CA ALA A 345 -18.41 -24.39 17.41
C ALA A 345 -17.60 -23.64 16.36
N ILE A 346 -16.27 -23.55 16.52
CA ILE A 346 -15.36 -22.94 15.55
C ILE A 346 -15.25 -23.82 14.30
N LYS A 347 -15.08 -25.15 14.45
CA LYS A 347 -15.02 -26.13 13.35
C LYS A 347 -16.19 -25.99 12.40
N HIS A 348 -17.41 -25.96 12.93
CA HIS A 348 -18.65 -25.82 12.15
C HIS A 348 -19.04 -24.36 11.92
N SER A 349 -18.30 -23.39 12.45
CA SER A 349 -18.64 -21.96 12.30
C SER A 349 -20.07 -21.65 12.76
N CYS A 350 -20.55 -22.24 13.88
CA CYS A 350 -21.91 -22.16 14.35
C CYS A 350 -22.32 -20.72 14.74
N ASN A 351 -23.29 -20.14 14.03
CA ASN A 351 -23.78 -18.78 14.30
C ASN A 351 -24.52 -18.68 15.65
N PRO A 352 -25.48 -19.58 16.00
CA PRO A 352 -26.17 -19.52 17.28
C PRO A 352 -25.25 -19.66 18.48
N TYR A 353 -24.17 -20.44 18.39
CA TYR A 353 -23.18 -20.53 19.46
C TYR A 353 -22.56 -19.14 19.73
N PHE A 354 -22.08 -18.47 18.68
CA PHE A 354 -21.44 -17.16 18.84
C PHE A 354 -22.43 -16.03 19.15
N TYR A 355 -23.71 -16.18 18.80
CA TYR A 355 -24.77 -15.31 19.28
C TYR A 355 -24.85 -15.37 20.83
N HIS A 356 -24.83 -16.56 21.42
CA HIS A 356 -24.85 -16.73 22.88
C HIS A 356 -23.55 -16.21 23.52
N VAL A 357 -22.39 -16.47 22.91
CA VAL A 357 -21.11 -15.96 23.40
C VAL A 357 -21.12 -14.42 23.44
N TYR A 358 -21.51 -13.78 22.36
CA TYR A 358 -21.56 -12.32 22.28
C TYR A 358 -22.60 -11.74 23.23
N LYS A 359 -23.76 -12.41 23.39
CA LYS A 359 -24.76 -11.99 24.36
C LYS A 359 -24.19 -11.95 25.77
N ARG A 360 -23.42 -12.98 26.19
CA ARG A 360 -22.76 -13.03 27.49
C ARG A 360 -21.67 -11.97 27.65
N LEU A 361 -21.03 -11.55 26.57
CA LEU A 361 -20.04 -10.45 26.59
C LEU A 361 -20.71 -9.08 26.77
N ILE A 362 -21.87 -8.88 26.14
CA ILE A 362 -22.54 -7.57 26.06
C ILE A 362 -23.56 -7.37 27.19
N GLN A 363 -24.28 -8.42 27.58
CA GLN A 363 -25.28 -8.39 28.66
C GLN A 363 -24.86 -9.35 29.77
N ARG A 364 -24.04 -8.85 30.68
CA ARG A 364 -23.47 -9.63 31.78
C ARG A 364 -24.38 -9.68 33.00
N GLY A 365 -25.36 -8.80 33.10
CA GLY A 365 -26.16 -8.57 34.26
C GLY A 365 -25.50 -7.64 35.30
N ASP A 366 -24.45 -6.91 34.89
CA ASP A 366 -23.74 -5.93 35.74
C ASP A 366 -24.62 -4.71 36.05
N GLN A 367 -25.69 -4.48 35.28
CA GLN A 367 -26.60 -3.36 35.43
C GLN A 367 -28.07 -3.81 35.45
N SER A 368 -28.90 -3.10 36.21
CA SER A 368 -30.34 -3.38 36.33
C SER A 368 -31.12 -3.14 35.01
N SER A 369 -30.62 -2.26 34.15
CA SER A 369 -31.19 -1.95 32.83
C SER A 369 -30.43 -2.66 31.72
N ILE A 370 -31.11 -3.44 30.91
CA ILE A 370 -30.55 -4.11 29.70
C ILE A 370 -29.83 -3.12 28.79
N ILE A 371 -30.33 -1.89 28.64
CA ILE A 371 -29.73 -0.84 27.85
C ILE A 371 -28.40 -0.38 28.45
N LYS A 372 -28.38 -0.11 29.76
CA LYS A 372 -27.15 0.29 30.47
C LYS A 372 -26.12 -0.83 30.48
N ASP A 373 -26.57 -2.06 30.66
CA ASP A 373 -25.73 -3.25 30.65
C ASP A 373 -25.09 -3.47 29.28
N SER A 374 -25.88 -3.37 28.19
CA SER A 374 -25.37 -3.43 26.83
C SER A 374 -24.36 -2.33 26.51
N ARG A 375 -24.56 -1.12 27.03
CA ARG A 375 -23.61 -0.01 26.87
C ARG A 375 -22.28 -0.26 27.54
N LEU A 376 -22.30 -0.75 28.77
CA LEU A 376 -21.09 -1.12 29.50
C LEU A 376 -20.37 -2.29 28.84
N GLY A 377 -21.11 -3.28 28.38
CA GLY A 377 -20.57 -4.47 27.73
C GLY A 377 -19.90 -4.14 26.40
N ILE A 378 -20.50 -3.28 25.56
CA ILE A 378 -19.91 -2.91 24.27
C ILE A 378 -18.61 -2.11 24.42
N GLU A 379 -18.48 -1.27 25.45
CA GLU A 379 -17.24 -0.52 25.73
C GLU A 379 -16.11 -1.49 26.14
N LYS A 380 -16.39 -2.42 27.05
CA LYS A 380 -15.43 -3.45 27.46
C LYS A 380 -15.00 -4.30 26.25
N TRP A 381 -15.97 -4.76 25.47
CA TRP A 381 -15.74 -5.56 24.28
C TRP A 381 -14.95 -4.80 23.20
N ASN A 382 -15.29 -3.53 22.91
CA ASN A 382 -14.57 -2.67 21.97
C ASN A 382 -13.10 -2.52 22.38
N ALA A 383 -12.83 -2.22 23.64
CA ALA A 383 -11.47 -2.12 24.16
C ALA A 383 -10.70 -3.44 23.99
N ALA A 384 -11.33 -4.56 24.30
CA ALA A 384 -10.76 -5.90 24.15
C ALA A 384 -10.42 -6.22 22.68
N VAL A 385 -11.35 -6.00 21.75
CA VAL A 385 -11.14 -6.24 20.31
C VAL A 385 -9.99 -5.42 19.75
N LYS A 386 -9.85 -4.17 20.18
CA LYS A 386 -8.77 -3.27 19.72
C LYS A 386 -7.38 -3.79 20.07
N THR A 387 -7.23 -4.58 21.14
CA THR A 387 -5.93 -5.20 21.49
C THR A 387 -5.45 -6.23 20.45
N PHE A 388 -6.37 -6.79 19.64
CA PHE A 388 -6.06 -7.66 18.51
C PHE A 388 -5.65 -6.90 17.23
N GLY A 389 -5.38 -5.60 17.33
CA GLY A 389 -5.00 -4.79 16.17
C GLY A 389 -6.16 -4.51 15.21
N LEU A 390 -7.41 -4.80 15.61
CA LEU A 390 -8.63 -4.55 14.83
C LEU A 390 -9.24 -3.20 15.23
N GLY A 391 -9.74 -2.44 14.27
CA GLY A 391 -10.31 -1.11 14.53
C GLY A 391 -9.31 -0.06 15.00
N VAL A 392 -8.01 -0.30 14.84
CA VAL A 392 -6.92 0.60 15.18
C VAL A 392 -5.98 0.79 13.98
N LYS A 393 -5.35 1.95 13.90
CA LYS A 393 -4.33 2.20 12.88
C LYS A 393 -3.05 1.44 13.27
N LEU A 394 -2.69 0.43 12.49
CA LEU A 394 -1.41 -0.23 12.62
C LEU A 394 -0.30 0.74 12.18
N ASN A 395 0.71 0.93 13.02
CA ASN A 395 1.83 1.87 12.77
C ASN A 395 2.86 1.26 11.81
N THR A 396 2.41 0.87 10.64
CA THR A 396 3.18 0.27 9.54
C THR A 396 3.83 1.34 8.66
N ASP A 397 4.81 0.95 7.88
CA ASP A 397 5.43 1.76 6.82
C ASP A 397 4.63 1.77 5.50
N ILE A 398 3.36 1.41 5.53
CA ILE A 398 2.47 1.48 4.38
C ILE A 398 1.66 2.78 4.46
N PRO A 399 1.74 3.67 3.45
CA PRO A 399 1.02 4.94 3.50
C PRO A 399 -0.49 4.74 3.31
N GLY A 400 -1.29 5.48 4.08
CA GLY A 400 -2.75 5.51 3.91
C GLY A 400 -3.53 4.42 4.64
N VAL A 401 -2.88 3.64 5.52
CA VAL A 401 -3.57 2.65 6.37
C VAL A 401 -4.65 3.30 7.20
N LYS A 402 -5.86 2.73 7.15
CA LYS A 402 -7.03 3.15 7.93
C LYS A 402 -7.18 2.29 9.18
N ALA A 403 -7.77 2.89 10.22
CA ALA A 403 -8.04 2.17 11.47
C ALA A 403 -9.09 1.07 11.33
N GLY A 404 -10.06 1.26 10.44
CA GLY A 404 -11.27 0.46 10.45
C GLY A 404 -12.28 0.94 11.49
N ARG A 405 -13.27 0.09 11.78
CA ARG A 405 -14.32 0.39 12.72
C ARG A 405 -14.65 -0.82 13.58
N ILE A 406 -14.50 -0.68 14.87
CA ILE A 406 -15.13 -1.55 15.87
C ILE A 406 -16.12 -0.65 16.61
N PRO A 407 -17.43 -0.90 16.51
CA PRO A 407 -18.43 -0.01 17.08
C PRO A 407 -18.33 0.05 18.61
N ASP A 408 -18.61 1.23 19.15
CA ASP A 408 -18.71 1.53 20.58
C ASP A 408 -20.11 2.10 20.91
N ALA A 409 -20.33 2.51 22.12
CA ALA A 409 -21.61 3.06 22.55
C ALA A 409 -21.94 4.38 21.84
N ASN A 410 -20.94 5.23 21.61
CA ASN A 410 -21.14 6.50 20.90
C ASN A 410 -21.52 6.27 19.44
N TYR A 411 -20.91 5.27 18.78
CA TYR A 411 -21.30 4.89 17.44
C TYR A 411 -22.78 4.55 17.36
N TYR A 412 -23.27 3.66 18.23
CA TYR A 412 -24.68 3.25 18.21
C TYR A 412 -25.64 4.35 18.67
N ASP A 413 -25.23 5.26 19.53
CA ASP A 413 -26.03 6.43 19.87
C ASP A 413 -26.29 7.32 18.64
N ASN A 414 -25.31 7.40 17.74
CA ASN A 414 -25.46 8.14 16.48
C ASN A 414 -26.27 7.38 15.43
N GLU A 415 -26.13 6.06 15.38
CA GLU A 415 -26.89 5.22 14.43
C GLU A 415 -28.38 5.10 14.80
N PHE A 416 -28.73 5.21 16.10
CA PHE A 416 -30.11 5.13 16.60
C PHE A 416 -30.64 6.45 17.17
N PRO A 417 -30.55 7.59 16.44
CA PRO A 417 -31.05 8.89 16.91
C PRO A 417 -32.56 9.00 16.79
N SER A 418 -33.21 8.16 15.99
CA SER A 418 -34.60 8.27 15.55
C SER A 418 -35.61 7.99 16.66
N LYS A 419 -36.71 8.75 16.64
CA LYS A 419 -37.88 8.52 17.49
C LYS A 419 -38.59 7.20 17.18
N SER A 420 -38.41 6.66 15.97
CA SER A 420 -39.00 5.37 15.54
C SER A 420 -38.22 4.14 16.04
N ASN A 421 -37.08 4.33 16.70
CA ASN A 421 -36.35 3.25 17.34
C ASN A 421 -37.25 2.61 18.41
N PRO A 422 -37.46 1.26 18.39
CA PRO A 422 -38.33 0.56 19.37
C PRO A 422 -37.93 0.77 20.81
N TYR A 423 -36.64 1.07 21.08
CA TYR A 423 -36.14 1.37 22.43
C TYR A 423 -36.13 2.86 22.78
N GLY A 424 -36.61 3.74 21.89
CA GLY A 424 -36.56 5.18 22.00
C GLY A 424 -35.24 5.79 21.52
N LYS A 425 -35.21 7.14 21.44
CA LYS A 425 -34.05 7.89 20.94
C LYS A 425 -32.79 7.53 21.72
N HIS A 426 -31.67 7.23 20.99
CA HIS A 426 -30.38 6.83 21.57
C HIS A 426 -30.43 5.57 22.46
N ARG A 427 -31.44 4.75 22.27
CA ARG A 427 -31.58 3.48 23.00
C ARG A 427 -31.39 2.30 22.05
N TRP A 428 -30.51 1.42 22.41
CA TRP A 428 -30.19 0.18 21.72
C TRP A 428 -29.77 -0.87 22.76
N ALA A 429 -29.85 -2.13 22.40
CA ALA A 429 -29.48 -3.26 23.25
C ALA A 429 -28.85 -4.37 22.40
N PHE A 430 -28.42 -5.45 23.01
CA PHE A 430 -27.87 -6.61 22.33
C PHE A 430 -28.73 -7.07 21.14
N SER A 431 -30.05 -7.08 21.26
CA SER A 431 -30.97 -7.47 20.18
C SER A 431 -30.87 -6.59 18.93
N THR A 432 -30.32 -5.40 19.02
CA THR A 432 -30.11 -4.47 17.90
C THR A 432 -28.77 -4.71 17.21
N ILE A 433 -27.76 -5.22 17.95
CA ILE A 433 -26.36 -5.28 17.54
C ILE A 433 -25.81 -6.71 17.44
N TYR A 434 -26.69 -7.72 17.51
CA TYR A 434 -26.27 -9.13 17.58
C TYR A 434 -25.49 -9.63 16.36
N SER A 435 -25.61 -8.95 15.19
CA SER A 435 -24.86 -9.27 13.97
C SER A 435 -23.35 -9.18 14.14
N ASN A 436 -22.87 -8.36 15.09
CA ASN A 436 -21.45 -8.32 15.45
C ASN A 436 -20.93 -9.66 16.00
N SER A 437 -21.82 -10.52 16.53
CA SER A 437 -21.45 -11.85 17.05
C SER A 437 -20.74 -12.72 16.01
N ILE A 438 -21.08 -12.53 14.75
CA ILE A 438 -20.55 -13.32 13.62
C ILE A 438 -19.63 -12.52 12.67
N GLY A 439 -19.23 -11.30 13.10
CA GLY A 439 -18.36 -10.45 12.31
C GLY A 439 -19.03 -9.75 11.13
N GLU A 440 -20.35 -9.65 11.19
CA GLU A 440 -21.18 -8.86 10.28
C GLU A 440 -21.59 -7.53 10.95
N GLY A 441 -22.62 -6.87 10.46
CA GLY A 441 -23.08 -5.59 11.02
C GLY A 441 -22.10 -4.46 10.73
N GLU A 442 -21.77 -3.71 11.76
CA GLU A 442 -21.03 -2.44 11.63
C GLU A 442 -19.50 -2.60 11.77
N ILE A 443 -19.01 -3.82 11.97
CA ILE A 443 -17.58 -4.11 12.03
C ILE A 443 -16.94 -3.92 10.66
N GLY A 444 -15.89 -3.09 10.60
CA GLY A 444 -15.09 -2.87 9.41
C GLY A 444 -13.61 -2.97 9.70
N VAL A 445 -12.91 -3.86 9.02
CA VAL A 445 -11.47 -4.10 9.16
C VAL A 445 -10.80 -4.19 7.79
N SER A 446 -9.48 -4.06 7.74
CA SER A 446 -8.72 -4.24 6.50
C SER A 446 -8.19 -5.67 6.37
N PRO A 447 -7.94 -6.17 5.15
CA PRO A 447 -7.24 -7.45 4.94
C PRO A 447 -5.86 -7.52 5.63
N LEU A 448 -5.16 -6.41 5.75
CA LEU A 448 -3.92 -6.33 6.55
C LEU A 448 -4.17 -6.65 8.02
N GLN A 449 -5.25 -6.11 8.61
CA GLN A 449 -5.63 -6.43 10.00
C GLN A 449 -6.07 -7.88 10.15
N MET A 450 -6.73 -8.46 9.14
CA MET A 450 -7.11 -9.88 9.13
C MET A 450 -5.87 -10.79 9.09
N ALA A 451 -4.85 -10.46 8.28
CA ALA A 451 -3.59 -11.19 8.25
C ALA A 451 -2.81 -11.06 9.58
N ASN A 452 -2.84 -9.86 10.17
CA ASN A 452 -2.25 -9.63 11.49
C ASN A 452 -2.95 -10.44 12.58
N LEU A 453 -4.29 -10.60 12.52
CA LEU A 453 -5.03 -11.47 13.42
C LEU A 453 -4.57 -12.94 13.30
N ALA A 454 -4.33 -13.42 12.08
CA ALA A 454 -3.76 -14.76 11.88
C ALA A 454 -2.36 -14.88 12.51
N ALA A 455 -1.52 -13.83 12.40
CA ALA A 455 -0.21 -13.78 13.03
C ALA A 455 -0.28 -13.74 14.57
N ILE A 456 -1.25 -13.02 15.15
CA ILE A 456 -1.50 -13.00 16.60
C ILE A 456 -1.84 -14.40 17.11
N ILE A 457 -2.72 -15.11 16.41
CA ILE A 457 -3.13 -16.47 16.80
C ILE A 457 -1.95 -17.43 16.65
N ALA A 458 -1.19 -17.35 15.55
CA ALA A 458 0.02 -18.12 15.33
C ALA A 458 1.05 -17.95 16.46
N ASN A 459 1.19 -16.74 16.97
CA ASN A 459 2.12 -16.39 18.05
C ASN A 459 1.54 -16.57 19.46
N ARG A 460 0.31 -17.08 19.60
CA ARG A 460 -0.35 -17.28 20.91
C ARG A 460 -0.48 -15.99 21.73
N GLY A 461 -0.90 -14.89 21.06
CA GLY A 461 -1.36 -13.67 21.73
C GLY A 461 -0.50 -12.42 21.54
N TYR A 462 0.48 -12.42 20.65
CA TYR A 462 1.22 -11.20 20.35
C TYR A 462 1.48 -11.03 18.84
N TYR A 463 1.83 -9.82 18.43
CA TYR A 463 2.28 -9.52 17.08
C TYR A 463 3.39 -8.48 17.07
N TYR A 464 4.19 -8.51 16.02
CA TYR A 464 5.05 -7.41 15.64
C TYR A 464 4.32 -6.54 14.62
N THR A 465 4.55 -5.23 14.67
CA THR A 465 3.93 -4.31 13.71
C THR A 465 4.25 -4.75 12.28
N PRO A 466 3.23 -5.03 11.44
CA PRO A 466 3.46 -5.41 10.05
C PRO A 466 4.22 -4.33 9.29
N HIS A 467 5.26 -4.70 8.55
CA HIS A 467 6.12 -3.73 7.83
C HIS A 467 6.71 -4.32 6.54
N LEU A 468 7.07 -3.41 5.63
CA LEU A 468 7.59 -3.75 4.30
C LEU A 468 9.11 -3.62 4.19
N VAL A 469 9.75 -2.77 5.00
CA VAL A 469 11.20 -2.53 4.90
C VAL A 469 11.94 -3.16 6.08
N LYS A 470 12.82 -4.10 5.75
CA LYS A 470 13.69 -4.79 6.72
C LYS A 470 14.84 -3.90 7.18
N LYS A 471 15.51 -3.23 6.22
CA LYS A 471 16.65 -2.36 6.48
C LYS A 471 16.87 -1.31 5.41
N ILE A 472 17.48 -0.21 5.78
CA ILE A 472 17.84 0.92 4.92
C ILE A 472 19.36 0.94 4.75
N GLY A 473 19.85 0.82 3.51
CA GLY A 473 21.28 0.64 3.22
C GLY A 473 21.76 -0.79 3.46
N LYS A 474 22.91 -1.14 2.89
CA LYS A 474 23.47 -2.49 2.96
C LYS A 474 23.73 -2.95 4.40
N ASP A 475 24.26 -2.05 5.21
CA ASP A 475 24.66 -2.30 6.60
C ASP A 475 23.65 -1.76 7.63
N GLY A 476 22.45 -1.40 7.16
CA GLY A 476 21.39 -0.86 8.03
C GLY A 476 20.83 -1.89 9.00
N SER A 477 20.54 -1.45 10.22
CA SER A 477 19.85 -2.27 11.24
C SER A 477 18.35 -2.28 11.01
N LYS A 478 17.65 -3.27 11.61
CA LYS A 478 16.20 -3.28 11.71
C LYS A 478 15.72 -2.07 12.53
N ARG A 479 14.58 -1.51 12.15
CA ARG A 479 13.98 -0.37 12.86
C ARG A 479 13.46 -0.82 14.24
N PRO A 480 13.83 -0.13 15.34
CA PRO A 480 13.46 -0.55 16.69
C PRO A 480 11.96 -0.69 16.93
N GLU A 481 11.14 0.15 16.28
CA GLU A 481 9.69 0.12 16.39
C GLU A 481 9.06 -1.19 15.89
N TYR A 482 9.73 -1.92 14.99
CA TYR A 482 9.24 -3.21 14.47
C TYR A 482 9.73 -4.42 15.30
N LEU A 483 10.59 -4.19 16.28
CA LEU A 483 11.06 -5.23 17.19
C LEU A 483 10.20 -5.35 18.46
N LYS A 484 9.28 -4.41 18.67
CA LYS A 484 8.40 -4.39 19.85
C LYS A 484 7.21 -5.32 19.65
N LYS A 485 6.98 -6.19 20.63
CA LYS A 485 5.77 -7.01 20.72
C LYS A 485 4.58 -6.18 21.18
N ASN A 486 3.47 -6.34 20.49
CA ASN A 486 2.16 -5.84 20.88
C ASN A 486 1.33 -7.04 21.32
N TYR A 487 0.70 -6.97 22.49
CA TYR A 487 -0.02 -8.10 23.08
C TYR A 487 -1.53 -7.91 22.95
N ALA A 488 -2.23 -8.98 22.56
CA ALA A 488 -3.67 -9.12 22.73
C ALA A 488 -3.99 -9.37 24.19
N MET A 489 -5.22 -9.04 24.62
CA MET A 489 -5.62 -9.19 26.00
C MET A 489 -5.75 -10.64 26.49
N ALA A 490 -5.92 -11.59 25.57
CA ALA A 490 -6.12 -12.99 25.91
C ALA A 490 -4.81 -13.67 26.32
N ALA A 491 -4.84 -14.44 27.42
CA ALA A 491 -3.71 -15.25 27.87
C ALA A 491 -3.39 -16.39 26.89
N ALA A 492 -2.11 -16.78 26.83
CA ALA A 492 -1.60 -17.75 25.84
C ALA A 492 -2.35 -19.10 25.89
N GLU A 493 -2.78 -19.54 27.04
CA GLU A 493 -3.51 -20.79 27.24
C GLU A 493 -4.85 -20.89 26.50
N TYR A 494 -5.50 -19.73 26.22
CA TYR A 494 -6.76 -19.69 25.49
C TYR A 494 -6.58 -19.80 23.97
N PHE A 495 -5.36 -19.64 23.46
CA PHE A 495 -5.08 -19.77 22.03
C PHE A 495 -5.03 -21.23 21.56
N GLU A 496 -4.51 -22.17 22.37
CA GLU A 496 -4.39 -23.57 21.96
C GLU A 496 -5.73 -24.21 21.56
N PRO A 497 -6.84 -24.08 22.34
CA PRO A 497 -8.14 -24.58 21.91
C PRO A 497 -8.62 -23.97 20.59
N VAL A 498 -8.32 -22.69 20.35
CA VAL A 498 -8.69 -21.98 19.11
C VAL A 498 -7.84 -22.48 17.93
N ILE A 499 -6.53 -22.68 18.14
CA ILE A 499 -5.60 -23.22 17.14
C ILE A 499 -6.00 -24.64 16.73
N ASN A 500 -6.29 -25.52 17.71
CA ASN A 500 -6.77 -26.87 17.45
C ASN A 500 -8.09 -26.87 16.67
N ALA A 501 -8.99 -25.95 16.99
CA ALA A 501 -10.22 -25.78 16.23
C ALA A 501 -9.97 -25.30 14.80
N MET A 502 -8.99 -24.39 14.57
CA MET A 502 -8.60 -23.94 13.24
C MET A 502 -7.98 -25.06 12.37
N GLU A 503 -7.24 -25.97 12.98
CA GLU A 503 -6.79 -27.22 12.35
C GLU A 503 -7.99 -28.07 11.91
N MET A 504 -8.92 -28.34 12.83
CA MET A 504 -10.15 -29.10 12.52
C MET A 504 -10.99 -28.46 11.41
N VAL A 505 -11.01 -27.13 11.30
CA VAL A 505 -11.68 -26.39 10.18
C VAL A 505 -11.09 -26.80 8.84
N VAL A 506 -9.77 -26.98 8.75
CA VAL A 506 -9.06 -27.37 7.54
C VAL A 506 -9.16 -28.87 7.29
N GLU A 507 -8.96 -29.71 8.31
CA GLU A 507 -8.99 -31.17 8.16
C GLU A 507 -10.36 -31.70 7.73
N ASN A 508 -11.41 -31.33 8.45
CA ASN A 508 -12.72 -31.94 8.24
C ASN A 508 -13.90 -30.95 8.46
N GLY A 509 -13.59 -29.65 8.48
CA GLY A 509 -14.56 -28.57 8.66
C GLY A 509 -14.89 -27.85 7.35
N THR A 510 -15.06 -26.51 7.45
CA THR A 510 -15.52 -25.63 6.37
C THR A 510 -14.43 -25.26 5.35
N ALA A 511 -13.14 -25.62 5.60
CA ALA A 511 -12.00 -25.23 4.77
C ALA A 511 -11.17 -26.40 4.23
N ARG A 512 -11.77 -27.53 3.89
CA ARG A 512 -11.05 -28.70 3.32
C ARG A 512 -10.22 -28.36 2.09
N ASN A 513 -10.62 -27.38 1.31
CA ASN A 513 -9.86 -26.89 0.16
C ASN A 513 -8.50 -26.26 0.52
N ALA A 514 -8.28 -25.94 1.81
CA ALA A 514 -7.01 -25.41 2.30
C ALA A 514 -6.02 -26.50 2.75
N GLN A 515 -6.37 -27.78 2.68
CA GLN A 515 -5.45 -28.88 3.01
C GLN A 515 -4.24 -28.87 2.09
N ILE A 516 -3.07 -29.09 2.70
CA ILE A 516 -1.78 -29.25 2.03
C ILE A 516 -1.15 -30.54 2.54
N ASP A 517 -0.70 -31.38 1.62
CA ASP A 517 -0.03 -32.61 1.99
C ASP A 517 1.25 -32.28 2.80
N SER A 518 1.46 -32.97 3.91
CA SER A 518 2.64 -32.81 4.78
C SER A 518 2.77 -31.46 5.52
N ILE A 519 1.80 -30.55 5.45
CA ILE A 519 1.81 -29.26 6.16
C ILE A 519 0.51 -29.08 6.93
N ILE A 520 0.59 -28.98 8.24
CA ILE A 520 -0.58 -28.70 9.06
C ILE A 520 -0.92 -27.21 8.94
N VAL A 521 -2.07 -26.93 8.33
CA VAL A 521 -2.61 -25.59 8.17
C VAL A 521 -3.70 -25.34 9.20
N CYS A 522 -3.57 -24.27 9.97
CA CYS A 522 -4.62 -23.79 10.87
C CYS A 522 -5.34 -22.61 10.19
N GLY A 523 -6.65 -22.74 9.94
CA GLY A 523 -7.37 -21.73 9.18
C GLY A 523 -8.82 -21.56 9.57
N LYS A 524 -9.43 -20.44 9.13
CA LYS A 524 -10.84 -20.13 9.37
C LYS A 524 -11.43 -19.44 8.14
N THR A 525 -12.57 -19.98 7.67
CA THR A 525 -13.39 -19.38 6.62
C THR A 525 -14.24 -18.23 7.17
N GLY A 526 -14.41 -17.20 6.35
CA GLY A 526 -15.43 -16.18 6.48
C GLY A 526 -16.24 -16.11 5.19
N THR A 527 -17.53 -15.95 5.31
CA THR A 527 -18.42 -15.57 4.22
C THR A 527 -19.06 -14.27 4.64
N VAL A 528 -18.94 -13.26 3.80
CA VAL A 528 -19.50 -11.92 4.05
C VAL A 528 -20.69 -11.74 3.15
N GLN A 529 -21.86 -11.59 3.76
CA GLN A 529 -23.12 -11.46 3.05
C GLN A 529 -23.18 -10.17 2.25
N ASN A 530 -23.71 -10.28 1.04
CA ASN A 530 -24.02 -9.15 0.18
C ASN A 530 -25.48 -9.27 -0.28
N GLU A 531 -26.30 -8.31 0.09
CA GLU A 531 -27.75 -8.35 -0.18
C GLU A 531 -28.10 -8.25 -1.66
N THR A 532 -27.21 -7.67 -2.47
CA THR A 532 -27.47 -7.36 -3.88
C THR A 532 -26.69 -8.25 -4.84
N PHE A 533 -25.53 -8.75 -4.41
CA PHE A 533 -24.57 -9.49 -5.25
C PHE A 533 -24.12 -10.77 -4.55
N ASN A 534 -23.24 -11.52 -5.22
CA ASN A 534 -22.60 -12.68 -4.60
C ASN A 534 -21.83 -12.31 -3.33
N ASP A 535 -21.88 -13.19 -2.34
CA ASP A 535 -21.13 -13.04 -1.09
C ASP A 535 -19.63 -12.96 -1.34
N HIS A 536 -18.90 -12.40 -0.38
CA HIS A 536 -17.44 -12.35 -0.45
C HIS A 536 -16.82 -13.58 0.22
N SER A 537 -15.81 -14.15 -0.44
CA SER A 537 -15.05 -15.29 0.07
C SER A 537 -13.84 -14.79 0.87
N VAL A 538 -13.76 -15.18 2.14
CA VAL A 538 -12.70 -14.74 3.07
C VAL A 538 -12.07 -15.93 3.74
N PHE A 539 -10.75 -15.92 3.90
CA PHE A 539 -10.03 -16.94 4.64
C PHE A 539 -8.78 -16.36 5.31
N ILE A 540 -8.59 -16.72 6.58
CA ILE A 540 -7.32 -16.48 7.26
C ILE A 540 -6.71 -17.81 7.69
N ALA A 541 -5.39 -17.90 7.64
CA ALA A 541 -4.67 -19.09 8.05
C ALA A 541 -3.24 -18.77 8.47
N PHE A 542 -2.63 -19.72 9.14
CA PHE A 542 -1.19 -19.76 9.33
C PHE A 542 -0.67 -21.19 9.21
N ALA A 543 0.60 -21.32 8.87
CA ALA A 543 1.27 -22.61 8.73
C ALA A 543 2.80 -22.47 8.89
N PRO A 544 3.49 -23.57 9.28
CA PRO A 544 2.94 -24.78 9.90
C PRO A 544 2.29 -24.49 11.27
N LYS A 545 1.48 -25.40 11.81
CA LYS A 545 0.88 -25.25 13.16
C LYS A 545 1.94 -25.02 14.23
N GLU A 546 2.97 -25.88 14.18
CA GLU A 546 4.16 -25.72 15.02
C GLU A 546 5.20 -24.88 14.25
N ASN A 547 5.80 -23.90 14.94
CA ASN A 547 6.75 -22.96 14.37
C ASN A 547 6.23 -22.23 13.11
N PRO A 548 5.17 -21.41 13.23
CA PRO A 548 4.51 -20.75 12.11
C PRO A 548 5.46 -19.85 11.33
N GLN A 549 5.53 -20.03 10.00
CA GLN A 549 6.39 -19.24 9.12
C GLN A 549 5.60 -18.26 8.25
N ILE A 550 4.31 -18.51 8.04
CA ILE A 550 3.42 -17.65 7.26
C ILE A 550 2.06 -17.55 7.91
N ALA A 551 1.56 -16.34 8.09
CA ALA A 551 0.18 -16.01 8.41
C ALA A 551 -0.42 -15.25 7.23
N ILE A 552 -1.60 -15.63 6.77
CA ILE A 552 -2.18 -15.11 5.53
C ILE A 552 -3.65 -14.77 5.70
N ALA A 553 -4.07 -13.70 5.01
CA ALA A 553 -5.47 -13.38 4.77
C ALA A 553 -5.70 -13.26 3.26
N VAL A 554 -6.74 -13.91 2.79
CA VAL A 554 -7.23 -13.81 1.40
C VAL A 554 -8.67 -13.34 1.43
N TYR A 555 -8.94 -12.31 0.67
CA TYR A 555 -10.28 -11.74 0.48
C TYR A 555 -10.58 -11.71 -1.02
N VAL A 556 -11.62 -12.42 -1.46
CA VAL A 556 -12.09 -12.43 -2.84
C VAL A 556 -13.49 -11.85 -2.86
N GLU A 557 -13.62 -10.64 -3.42
CA GLU A 557 -14.90 -9.98 -3.57
C GLU A 557 -15.78 -10.79 -4.53
N TYR A 558 -17.07 -10.97 -4.18
CA TYR A 558 -18.05 -11.74 -4.95
C TYR A 558 -17.70 -13.22 -5.18
N GLY A 559 -16.77 -13.74 -4.36
CA GLY A 559 -16.26 -15.11 -4.45
C GLY A 559 -17.12 -16.17 -3.78
N THR A 560 -18.37 -15.86 -3.45
CA THR A 560 -19.31 -16.74 -2.76
C THR A 560 -18.81 -17.21 -1.39
N TRP A 561 -18.60 -18.47 -1.18
CA TRP A 561 -18.26 -19.03 0.13
C TRP A 561 -16.75 -19.02 0.40
N GLY A 562 -16.37 -18.68 1.64
CA GLY A 562 -14.97 -18.59 2.06
C GLY A 562 -14.13 -19.85 1.83
N GLY A 563 -14.74 -21.01 1.92
CA GLY A 563 -14.08 -22.30 1.68
C GLY A 563 -13.79 -22.62 0.20
N ILE A 564 -14.31 -21.83 -0.77
CA ILE A 564 -14.14 -22.13 -2.19
C ILE A 564 -12.88 -21.46 -2.73
N TRP A 565 -12.85 -20.13 -2.85
CA TRP A 565 -11.76 -19.44 -3.53
C TRP A 565 -10.67 -18.97 -2.57
N ALA A 566 -11.04 -18.28 -1.49
CA ALA A 566 -10.06 -17.74 -0.56
C ALA A 566 -9.22 -18.85 0.10
N ALA A 567 -9.82 -19.98 0.47
CA ALA A 567 -9.13 -21.12 1.05
C ALA A 567 -8.16 -21.81 0.05
N LYS A 568 -8.59 -21.99 -1.22
CA LYS A 568 -7.72 -22.55 -2.28
C LYS A 568 -6.52 -21.63 -2.54
N ILE A 569 -6.76 -20.33 -2.70
CA ILE A 569 -5.69 -19.36 -2.96
C ILE A 569 -4.71 -19.33 -1.80
N ALA A 570 -5.20 -19.31 -0.56
CA ALA A 570 -4.34 -19.31 0.62
C ALA A 570 -3.48 -20.58 0.71
N SER A 571 -4.04 -21.77 0.45
CA SER A 571 -3.26 -23.03 0.46
C SER A 571 -2.16 -23.01 -0.60
N LEU A 572 -2.45 -22.52 -1.80
CA LEU A 572 -1.45 -22.39 -2.87
C LEU A 572 -0.32 -21.43 -2.50
N MET A 573 -0.64 -20.29 -1.87
CA MET A 573 0.36 -19.34 -1.39
C MET A 573 1.23 -19.92 -0.29
N ILE A 574 0.63 -20.63 0.68
CA ILE A 574 1.33 -21.28 1.79
C ILE A 574 2.27 -22.36 1.23
N GLU A 575 1.77 -23.25 0.38
CA GLU A 575 2.56 -24.33 -0.18
C GLU A 575 3.71 -23.79 -1.04
N LYS A 576 3.45 -22.78 -1.88
CA LYS A 576 4.49 -22.13 -2.70
C LYS A 576 5.60 -21.53 -1.85
N TYR A 577 5.27 -20.96 -0.69
CA TYR A 577 6.26 -20.36 0.21
C TYR A 577 7.08 -21.41 0.97
N LEU A 578 6.42 -22.45 1.51
CA LEU A 578 7.06 -23.43 2.38
C LEU A 578 7.75 -24.57 1.63
N ALA A 579 7.12 -25.10 0.57
CA ALA A 579 7.61 -26.24 -0.18
C ALA A 579 8.42 -25.87 -1.43
N LYS A 580 8.40 -24.59 -1.85
CA LYS A 580 9.01 -24.07 -3.10
C LYS A 580 8.40 -24.62 -4.38
N GLU A 581 8.08 -25.93 -4.43
CA GLU A 581 7.40 -26.60 -5.55
C GLU A 581 6.02 -27.06 -5.11
N LEU A 582 5.07 -26.99 -6.02
CA LEU A 582 3.70 -27.40 -5.77
C LEU A 582 3.52 -28.90 -5.95
N SER A 583 2.77 -29.52 -5.06
CA SER A 583 2.28 -30.90 -5.21
C SER A 583 1.33 -31.02 -6.41
N GLU A 584 1.08 -32.25 -6.87
CA GLU A 584 0.13 -32.50 -7.97
C GLU A 584 -1.30 -32.04 -7.60
N ASN A 585 -1.70 -32.22 -6.35
CA ASN A 585 -2.98 -31.72 -5.86
C ASN A 585 -3.03 -30.17 -5.95
N ALA A 586 -1.96 -29.48 -5.56
CA ALA A 586 -1.86 -28.03 -5.65
C ALA A 586 -1.87 -27.54 -7.10
N LYS A 587 -1.21 -28.22 -8.03
CA LYS A 587 -1.26 -27.89 -9.47
C LYS A 587 -2.69 -27.96 -10.03
N ASN A 588 -3.47 -28.93 -9.61
CA ASN A 588 -4.88 -29.04 -9.99
C ASN A 588 -5.71 -27.90 -9.41
N LYS A 589 -5.49 -27.54 -8.12
CA LYS A 589 -6.12 -26.36 -7.51
C LYS A 589 -5.70 -25.07 -8.22
N GLU A 590 -4.41 -24.92 -8.55
CA GLU A 590 -3.88 -23.76 -9.27
C GLU A 590 -4.60 -23.56 -10.61
N LYS A 591 -4.74 -24.63 -11.40
CA LYS A 591 -5.47 -24.59 -12.67
C LYS A 591 -6.90 -24.08 -12.47
N GLN A 592 -7.64 -24.64 -11.50
CA GLN A 592 -8.99 -24.18 -11.18
C GLN A 592 -9.05 -22.70 -10.81
N VAL A 593 -8.07 -22.22 -10.03
CA VAL A 593 -8.00 -20.82 -9.62
C VAL A 593 -7.67 -19.90 -10.79
N LEU A 594 -6.74 -20.30 -11.67
CA LEU A 594 -6.34 -19.51 -12.83
C LEU A 594 -7.46 -19.40 -13.88
N ASP A 595 -8.21 -20.47 -14.09
CA ASP A 595 -9.32 -20.52 -15.06
C ASP A 595 -10.57 -19.74 -14.58
N ALA A 596 -10.68 -19.49 -13.27
CA ALA A 596 -11.84 -18.82 -12.69
C ALA A 596 -11.83 -17.30 -12.99
N ILE A 597 -12.96 -16.79 -13.48
CA ILE A 597 -13.23 -15.37 -13.72
C ILE A 597 -14.24 -14.89 -12.68
N ILE A 598 -13.82 -14.03 -11.78
CA ILE A 598 -14.63 -13.48 -10.68
C ILE A 598 -14.45 -11.94 -10.69
N LEU A 599 -14.83 -11.33 -11.80
CA LEU A 599 -14.79 -9.86 -11.98
C LEU A 599 -16.20 -9.26 -11.95
N ASP A 600 -17.21 -10.08 -12.21
CA ASP A 600 -18.60 -9.66 -12.23
C ASP A 600 -19.25 -9.89 -10.86
N LYS A 601 -20.03 -8.92 -10.42
CA LYS A 601 -20.83 -8.96 -9.21
C LYS A 601 -21.90 -10.07 -9.23
N HIS A 602 -22.28 -10.51 -10.42
CA HIS A 602 -23.27 -11.54 -10.71
C HIS A 602 -22.68 -12.79 -11.38
N SER A 603 -21.34 -12.96 -11.34
CA SER A 603 -20.73 -14.12 -11.98
C SER A 603 -21.36 -15.41 -11.45
N ASP A 604 -22.15 -16.06 -12.29
CA ASP A 604 -22.63 -17.41 -12.04
C ASP A 604 -21.45 -18.37 -12.16
N PHE A 605 -21.19 -19.09 -11.09
CA PHE A 605 -20.19 -20.16 -11.11
C PHE A 605 -20.79 -21.34 -11.87
N LYS A 606 -20.48 -21.45 -13.14
CA LYS A 606 -20.68 -22.67 -13.93
C LYS A 606 -19.50 -23.60 -13.76
#